data_1c2930532a947b6947637d6e650d146a
#
_entry.id   1c2930532a947b6947637d6e650d146a
#
_cell.length_a   1.000
_cell.length_b   1.000
_cell.length_c   1.000
_cell.angle_alpha   90.00
_cell.angle_beta   90.00
_cell.angle_gamma   90.00
#
_symmetry.space_group_name_H-M   'P 1'
#
loop_
_entity.id
_entity.type
_entity.pdbx_description
1 polymer ?
#
loop_
_entity_poly.entity_id
_entity_poly.type
_entity_poly.pdbx_seq_one_letter_code
_entity_poly.pdbx_strand_id
1 'polypeptide(L)'
;MVMSSSLLEAAFAHHVWATTRLIDACLDLSDEQLETSVLGTRGPILDTLRHLVLNDTFDLFVLSGDRAFDIDDEDMTLAEARVAMAHNGIGWTEYLSRPLDQDEMVHEIDKSDGFQRWAPVGFRLAEVLDHGTDHRSQVCTAITSLGVEPPKIDVFNYGLGAGRIVEKVPNA
;
A
#
# COMPACT_ATOMS: atom_id res chain seq x y z
N MET A 1 2.65 -29.29 1.05
CA MET A 1 3.95 -28.64 0.74
C MET A 1 3.63 -27.14 0.66
N VAL A 2 4.03 -26.37 1.67
CA VAL A 2 3.84 -24.90 1.62
C VAL A 2 4.79 -24.40 0.54
N MET A 3 4.25 -23.86 -0.56
CA MET A 3 5.05 -23.16 -1.57
C MET A 3 5.75 -22.00 -0.88
N SER A 4 7.06 -21.92 -0.98
CA SER A 4 7.81 -20.77 -0.47
C SER A 4 7.43 -19.57 -1.32
N SER A 5 6.80 -18.55 -0.73
CA SER A 5 6.60 -17.29 -1.45
C SER A 5 7.95 -16.63 -1.74
N SER A 6 8.07 -16.01 -2.91
CA SER A 6 9.25 -15.20 -3.22
C SER A 6 9.38 -14.03 -2.24
N LEU A 7 10.56 -13.43 -2.17
CA LEU A 7 10.78 -12.21 -1.35
C LEU A 7 9.80 -11.10 -1.77
N LEU A 8 9.58 -10.95 -3.07
CA LEU A 8 8.71 -9.92 -3.64
C LEU A 8 7.24 -10.15 -3.27
N GLU A 9 6.73 -11.38 -3.42
CA GLU A 9 5.38 -11.75 -2.98
C GLU A 9 5.18 -11.49 -1.48
N ALA A 10 6.17 -11.81 -0.65
CA ALA A 10 6.10 -11.55 0.79
C ALA A 10 6.08 -10.04 1.11
N ALA A 11 6.85 -9.23 0.38
CA ALA A 11 6.89 -7.77 0.56
C ALA A 11 5.56 -7.12 0.16
N PHE A 12 4.98 -7.51 -0.98
CA PHE A 12 3.68 -7.01 -1.42
C PHE A 12 2.52 -7.49 -0.55
N ALA A 13 2.55 -8.72 -0.06
CA ALA A 13 1.57 -9.20 0.91
C ALA A 13 1.59 -8.39 2.21
N HIS A 14 2.79 -8.03 2.71
CA HIS A 14 2.93 -7.10 3.83
C HIS A 14 2.40 -5.70 3.46
N HIS A 15 2.75 -5.16 2.30
CA HIS A 15 2.31 -3.84 1.83
C HIS A 15 0.78 -3.72 1.85
N VAL A 16 0.07 -4.68 1.25
CA VAL A 16 -1.40 -4.73 1.21
C VAL A 16 -1.98 -4.87 2.63
N TRP A 17 -1.46 -5.79 3.43
CA TRP A 17 -1.90 -6.00 4.81
C TRP A 17 -1.72 -4.75 5.67
N ALA A 18 -0.56 -4.10 5.59
CA ALA A 18 -0.25 -2.91 6.38
C ALA A 18 -1.15 -1.72 6.00
N THR A 19 -1.37 -1.50 4.70
CA THR A 19 -2.25 -0.43 4.21
C THR A 19 -3.70 -0.69 4.62
N THR A 20 -4.20 -1.92 4.45
CA THR A 20 -5.55 -2.29 4.86
C THR A 20 -5.77 -2.08 6.37
N ARG A 21 -4.82 -2.52 7.21
CA ARG A 21 -4.90 -2.32 8.67
C ARG A 21 -4.89 -0.85 9.07
N LEU A 22 -4.14 -0.03 8.35
CA LEU A 22 -4.10 1.41 8.61
C LEU A 22 -5.42 2.07 8.25
N ILE A 23 -6.01 1.72 7.09
CA ILE A 23 -7.35 2.18 6.71
C ILE A 23 -8.38 1.74 7.74
N ASP A 24 -8.38 0.46 8.15
CA ASP A 24 -9.30 -0.07 9.17
C ASP A 24 -9.21 0.72 10.49
N ALA A 25 -8.01 1.11 10.92
CA ALA A 25 -7.83 1.94 12.13
C ALA A 25 -8.33 3.38 11.95
N CYS A 26 -8.33 3.91 10.73
CA CYS A 26 -8.84 5.25 10.44
C CYS A 26 -10.37 5.30 10.30
N LEU A 27 -11.05 4.17 10.09
CA LEU A 27 -12.53 4.14 10.01
C LEU A 27 -13.22 4.54 11.32
N ASP A 28 -12.52 4.45 12.45
CA ASP A 28 -13.03 4.87 13.76
C ASP A 28 -12.77 6.36 14.07
N LEU A 29 -12.06 7.09 13.19
CA LEU A 29 -11.81 8.51 13.34
C LEU A 29 -13.00 9.34 12.86
N SER A 30 -13.23 10.50 13.51
CA SER A 30 -14.22 11.45 13.02
C SER A 30 -13.74 12.16 11.75
N ASP A 31 -14.67 12.77 10.99
CA ASP A 31 -14.34 13.56 9.80
C ASP A 31 -13.33 14.66 10.12
N GLU A 32 -13.47 15.35 11.28
CA GLU A 32 -12.52 16.38 11.73
C GLU A 32 -11.12 15.80 12.00
N GLN A 33 -11.05 14.58 12.56
CA GLN A 33 -9.77 13.90 12.79
C GLN A 33 -9.12 13.44 11.48
N LEU A 34 -9.93 13.03 10.50
CA LEU A 34 -9.44 12.65 9.17
C LEU A 34 -8.83 13.83 8.38
N GLU A 35 -9.25 15.07 8.68
CA GLU A 35 -8.67 16.29 8.13
C GLU A 35 -7.36 16.71 8.81
N THR A 36 -6.87 15.95 9.79
CA THR A 36 -5.61 16.26 10.48
C THR A 36 -4.42 16.08 9.56
N SER A 37 -3.58 17.10 9.50
CA SER A 37 -2.28 17.08 8.85
C SER A 37 -1.18 17.53 9.82
N VAL A 38 0.03 17.05 9.63
CA VAL A 38 1.21 17.37 10.44
C VAL A 38 2.31 17.92 9.54
N LEU A 39 3.11 18.84 10.06
CA LEU A 39 4.23 19.39 9.29
C LEU A 39 5.19 18.26 8.86
N GLY A 40 5.47 18.19 7.58
CA GLY A 40 6.34 17.16 6.98
C GLY A 40 5.57 15.93 6.48
N THR A 41 4.24 15.92 6.57
CA THR A 41 3.40 14.92 5.90
C THR A 41 2.84 15.50 4.58
N ARG A 42 2.36 14.62 3.69
CA ARG A 42 1.76 15.00 2.41
C ARG A 42 0.54 15.91 2.57
N GLY A 43 -0.28 15.67 3.61
CA GLY A 43 -1.52 16.39 3.84
C GLY A 43 -2.40 15.69 4.89
N PRO A 44 -3.73 15.92 4.84
CA PRO A 44 -4.70 15.25 5.68
C PRO A 44 -4.60 13.72 5.63
N ILE A 45 -5.01 13.06 6.72
CA ILE A 45 -5.02 11.60 6.82
C ILE A 45 -5.81 10.99 5.67
N LEU A 46 -7.03 11.50 5.42
CA LEU A 46 -7.92 10.98 4.37
C LEU A 46 -7.29 11.11 2.98
N ASP A 47 -6.78 12.28 2.65
CA ASP A 47 -6.18 12.53 1.35
C ASP A 47 -4.90 11.72 1.12
N THR A 48 -4.13 11.51 2.20
CA THR A 48 -2.92 10.68 2.12
C THR A 48 -3.27 9.20 1.87
N LEU A 49 -4.34 8.68 2.50
CA LEU A 49 -4.80 7.31 2.28
C LEU A 49 -5.41 7.12 0.89
N ARG A 50 -6.21 8.09 0.41
CA ARG A 50 -6.74 8.09 -0.97
C ARG A 50 -5.60 8.03 -1.99
N HIS A 51 -4.66 8.94 -1.86
CA HIS A 51 -3.50 9.00 -2.73
C HIS A 51 -2.70 7.69 -2.74
N LEU A 52 -2.46 7.11 -1.57
CA LEU A 52 -1.74 5.84 -1.47
C LEU A 52 -2.46 4.71 -2.23
N VAL A 53 -3.78 4.60 -2.06
CA VAL A 53 -4.57 3.54 -2.72
C VAL A 53 -4.69 3.78 -4.21
N LEU A 54 -4.90 5.04 -4.64
CA LEU A 54 -5.00 5.38 -6.07
C LEU A 54 -3.69 5.17 -6.81
N ASN A 55 -2.56 5.55 -6.22
CA ASN A 55 -1.25 5.27 -6.82
C ASN A 55 -0.98 3.77 -6.95
N ASP A 56 -1.30 3.00 -5.91
CA ASP A 56 -1.17 1.54 -5.94
C ASP A 56 -2.02 0.92 -7.06
N THR A 57 -3.24 1.42 -7.24
CA THR A 57 -4.14 1.02 -8.32
C THR A 57 -3.58 1.42 -9.69
N PHE A 58 -3.05 2.64 -9.83
CA PHE A 58 -2.45 3.13 -11.06
C PHE A 58 -1.20 2.32 -11.46
N ASP A 59 -0.34 2.00 -10.51
CA ASP A 59 0.84 1.17 -10.78
C ASP A 59 0.44 -0.24 -11.25
N LEU A 60 -0.61 -0.83 -10.66
CA LEU A 60 -1.19 -2.09 -11.15
C LEU A 60 -1.70 -1.97 -12.59
N PHE A 61 -2.39 -0.87 -12.92
CA PHE A 61 -2.83 -0.62 -14.30
C PHE A 61 -1.65 -0.52 -15.26
N VAL A 62 -0.63 0.27 -14.92
CA VAL A 62 0.56 0.47 -15.75
C VAL A 62 1.32 -0.85 -15.98
N LEU A 63 1.48 -1.65 -14.92
CA LEU A 63 2.26 -2.89 -14.96
C LEU A 63 1.49 -4.05 -15.60
N SER A 64 0.19 -4.18 -15.34
CA SER A 64 -0.62 -5.30 -15.83
C SER A 64 -1.29 -5.03 -17.17
N GLY A 65 -1.54 -3.77 -17.50
CA GLY A 65 -2.40 -3.35 -18.61
C GLY A 65 -3.88 -3.64 -18.38
N ASP A 66 -4.26 -4.09 -17.18
CA ASP A 66 -5.64 -4.42 -16.86
C ASP A 66 -6.45 -3.17 -16.52
N ARG A 67 -7.46 -2.88 -17.34
CA ARG A 67 -8.34 -1.71 -17.18
C ARG A 67 -9.23 -1.78 -15.94
N ALA A 68 -9.32 -2.91 -15.27
CA ALA A 68 -9.99 -2.99 -13.97
C ALA A 68 -9.30 -2.11 -12.90
N PHE A 69 -8.04 -1.76 -13.13
CA PHE A 69 -7.24 -0.86 -12.28
C PHE A 69 -7.12 0.57 -12.84
N ASP A 70 -7.78 0.91 -13.94
CA ASP A 70 -7.84 2.30 -14.45
C ASP A 70 -8.94 3.09 -13.69
N ILE A 71 -8.73 3.26 -12.38
CA ILE A 71 -9.65 3.95 -11.46
C ILE A 71 -9.08 5.34 -11.16
N ASP A 72 -9.95 6.36 -11.24
CA ASP A 72 -9.61 7.76 -10.99
C ASP A 72 -10.75 8.38 -10.16
N ASP A 73 -10.84 7.97 -8.88
CA ASP A 73 -11.86 8.43 -7.94
C ASP A 73 -11.17 9.13 -6.75
N GLU A 74 -10.84 10.41 -6.95
CA GLU A 74 -10.17 11.23 -5.93
C GLU A 74 -11.07 11.50 -4.71
N ASP A 75 -12.38 11.33 -4.83
CA ASP A 75 -13.36 11.59 -3.78
C ASP A 75 -13.78 10.33 -2.99
N MET A 76 -13.13 9.17 -3.26
CA MET A 76 -13.48 7.91 -2.59
C MET A 76 -13.49 8.05 -1.06
N THR A 77 -14.48 7.44 -0.43
CA THR A 77 -14.54 7.32 1.03
C THR A 77 -13.48 6.34 1.54
N LEU A 78 -13.20 6.35 2.85
CA LEU A 78 -12.30 5.34 3.44
C LEU A 78 -12.80 3.90 3.23
N ALA A 79 -14.12 3.69 3.25
CA ALA A 79 -14.71 2.39 3.00
C ALA A 79 -14.46 1.92 1.56
N GLU A 80 -14.56 2.82 0.59
CA GLU A 80 -14.23 2.55 -0.82
C GLU A 80 -12.74 2.35 -1.02
N ALA A 81 -11.88 3.16 -0.38
CA ALA A 81 -10.43 2.97 -0.38
C ALA A 81 -10.04 1.59 0.19
N ARG A 82 -10.73 1.15 1.23
CA ARG A 82 -10.55 -0.18 1.83
C ARG A 82 -10.90 -1.31 0.85
N VAL A 83 -12.00 -1.16 0.08
CA VAL A 83 -12.41 -2.11 -0.96
C VAL A 83 -11.42 -2.10 -2.13
N ALA A 84 -10.99 -0.92 -2.58
CA ALA A 84 -10.01 -0.77 -3.65
C ALA A 84 -8.66 -1.42 -3.25
N MET A 85 -8.18 -1.21 -2.02
CA MET A 85 -6.95 -1.84 -1.54
C MET A 85 -7.05 -3.37 -1.48
N ALA A 86 -8.21 -3.92 -1.12
CA ALA A 86 -8.43 -5.37 -1.16
C ALA A 86 -8.39 -5.91 -2.61
N HIS A 87 -8.94 -5.17 -3.56
CA HIS A 87 -8.88 -5.50 -4.99
C HIS A 87 -7.43 -5.42 -5.50
N ASN A 88 -6.67 -4.39 -5.14
CA ASN A 88 -5.26 -4.26 -5.44
C ASN A 88 -4.46 -5.47 -4.93
N GLY A 89 -4.78 -5.97 -3.74
CA GLY A 89 -4.15 -7.16 -3.17
C GLY A 89 -4.33 -8.42 -4.03
N ILE A 90 -5.48 -8.57 -4.67
CA ILE A 90 -5.73 -9.66 -5.65
C ILE A 90 -4.86 -9.41 -6.88
N GLY A 91 -4.90 -8.20 -7.43
CA GLY A 91 -4.12 -7.82 -8.61
C GLY A 91 -2.61 -8.02 -8.42
N TRP A 92 -2.05 -7.61 -7.29
CA TRP A 92 -0.65 -7.85 -6.96
C TRP A 92 -0.32 -9.34 -6.88
N THR A 93 -1.17 -10.14 -6.25
CA THR A 93 -0.98 -11.59 -6.17
C THR A 93 -0.95 -12.22 -7.55
N GLU A 94 -1.87 -11.84 -8.43
CA GLU A 94 -1.94 -12.33 -9.80
C GLU A 94 -0.75 -11.85 -10.65
N TYR A 95 -0.40 -10.58 -10.55
CA TYR A 95 0.72 -10.00 -11.29
C TYR A 95 2.05 -10.66 -10.92
N LEU A 96 2.33 -10.81 -9.63
CA LEU A 96 3.59 -11.36 -9.12
C LEU A 96 3.69 -12.88 -9.26
N SER A 97 2.59 -13.59 -9.52
CA SER A 97 2.60 -15.04 -9.81
C SER A 97 3.17 -15.39 -11.18
N ARG A 98 3.36 -14.40 -12.05
CA ARG A 98 3.89 -14.56 -13.42
C ARG A 98 5.41 -14.51 -13.42
N PRO A 99 6.09 -15.10 -14.41
CA PRO A 99 7.49 -14.80 -14.65
C PRO A 99 7.66 -13.30 -14.94
N LEU A 100 8.53 -12.64 -14.20
CA LEU A 100 8.79 -11.21 -14.35
C LEU A 100 10.17 -11.00 -14.97
N ASP A 101 10.24 -10.15 -16.00
CA ASP A 101 11.47 -9.52 -16.43
C ASP A 101 11.59 -8.15 -15.75
N GLN A 102 12.48 -8.06 -14.77
CA GLN A 102 12.66 -6.83 -14.00
C GLN A 102 13.20 -5.65 -14.82
N ASP A 103 13.84 -5.94 -15.95
CA ASP A 103 14.42 -4.95 -16.84
C ASP A 103 13.48 -4.56 -18.00
N GLU A 104 12.31 -5.22 -18.12
CA GLU A 104 11.28 -4.84 -19.07
C GLU A 104 10.84 -3.40 -18.82
N MET A 105 10.82 -2.60 -19.89
CA MET A 105 10.43 -1.19 -19.81
C MET A 105 8.91 -1.05 -19.93
N VAL A 106 8.27 -0.49 -18.94
CA VAL A 106 6.86 -0.10 -18.98
C VAL A 106 6.72 1.39 -19.25
N HIS A 107 5.68 1.75 -19.97
CA HIS A 107 5.35 3.12 -20.36
C HIS A 107 4.11 3.59 -19.63
N GLU A 108 4.17 4.78 -19.08
CA GLU A 108 3.01 5.47 -18.52
C GLU A 108 2.84 6.85 -19.11
N ILE A 109 1.62 7.36 -19.02
CA ILE A 109 1.29 8.77 -19.22
C ILE A 109 0.69 9.24 -17.88
N ASP A 110 1.41 10.12 -17.20
CA ASP A 110 0.92 10.71 -15.96
C ASP A 110 -0.20 11.70 -16.26
N LYS A 111 -1.39 11.43 -15.75
CA LYS A 111 -2.58 12.26 -15.99
C LYS A 111 -2.47 13.64 -15.35
N SER A 112 -1.68 13.78 -14.29
CA SER A 112 -1.54 15.02 -13.52
C SER A 112 -0.69 16.07 -14.21
N ASP A 113 0.36 15.65 -14.93
CA ASP A 113 1.31 16.55 -15.59
C ASP A 113 1.46 16.33 -17.10
N GLY A 114 0.88 15.23 -17.63
CA GLY A 114 0.91 14.86 -19.05
C GLY A 114 2.28 14.33 -19.54
N PHE A 115 3.24 14.14 -18.65
CA PHE A 115 4.53 13.59 -19.03
C PHE A 115 4.42 12.10 -19.36
N GLN A 116 5.16 11.69 -20.38
CA GLN A 116 5.36 10.30 -20.71
C GLN A 116 6.65 9.81 -20.05
N ARG A 117 6.55 8.69 -19.32
CA ARG A 117 7.68 8.12 -18.59
C ARG A 117 7.86 6.66 -18.97
N TRP A 118 9.10 6.23 -19.00
CA TRP A 118 9.48 4.82 -19.18
C TRP A 118 10.34 4.41 -17.99
N ALA A 119 9.99 3.32 -17.35
CA ALA A 119 10.74 2.79 -16.23
C ALA A 119 10.79 1.27 -16.28
N PRO A 120 11.86 0.63 -15.78
CA PRO A 120 11.89 -0.82 -15.64
C PRO A 120 10.84 -1.32 -14.64
N VAL A 121 10.26 -2.50 -14.91
CA VAL A 121 9.31 -3.17 -14.00
C VAL A 121 9.86 -3.25 -12.57
N GLY A 122 11.12 -3.66 -12.41
CA GLY A 122 11.74 -3.78 -11.08
C GLY A 122 11.81 -2.45 -10.32
N PHE A 123 12.05 -1.33 -11.04
CA PHE A 123 12.04 0.01 -10.43
C PHE A 123 10.63 0.38 -9.97
N ARG A 124 9.59 0.14 -10.80
CA ARG A 124 8.21 0.41 -10.44
C ARG A 124 7.75 -0.37 -9.20
N LEU A 125 8.10 -1.64 -9.13
CA LEU A 125 7.76 -2.47 -7.97
C LEU A 125 8.45 -1.96 -6.69
N ALA A 126 9.70 -1.49 -6.80
CA ALA A 126 10.39 -0.88 -5.66
C ALA A 126 9.74 0.45 -5.24
N GLU A 127 9.32 1.29 -6.21
CA GLU A 127 8.63 2.55 -5.98
C GLU A 127 7.32 2.34 -5.21
N VAL A 128 6.48 1.37 -5.60
CA VAL A 128 5.24 1.04 -4.88
C VAL A 128 5.50 0.72 -3.41
N LEU A 129 6.51 -0.07 -3.11
CA LEU A 129 6.84 -0.46 -1.73
C LEU A 129 7.37 0.71 -0.90
N ASP A 130 8.24 1.54 -1.49
CA ASP A 130 8.82 2.72 -0.83
C ASP A 130 7.75 3.79 -0.59
N HIS A 131 7.01 4.17 -1.63
CA HIS A 131 5.89 5.10 -1.58
C HIS A 131 4.84 4.69 -0.53
N GLY A 132 4.46 3.40 -0.54
CA GLY A 132 3.53 2.88 0.44
C GLY A 132 4.07 2.96 1.87
N THR A 133 5.34 2.70 2.08
CA THR A 133 5.98 2.77 3.41
C THR A 133 6.04 4.20 3.92
N ASP A 134 6.43 5.15 3.05
CA ASP A 134 6.51 6.56 3.39
C ASP A 134 5.13 7.11 3.81
N HIS A 135 4.10 6.92 2.99
CA HIS A 135 2.77 7.44 3.30
C HIS A 135 2.11 6.77 4.51
N ARG A 136 2.29 5.47 4.71
CA ARG A 136 1.83 4.81 5.94
C ARG A 136 2.50 5.40 7.19
N SER A 137 3.80 5.71 7.13
CA SER A 137 4.51 6.37 8.21
C SER A 137 3.96 7.77 8.51
N GLN A 138 3.65 8.55 7.46
CA GLN A 138 3.05 9.88 7.58
C GLN A 138 1.68 9.82 8.25
N VAL A 139 0.80 8.89 7.83
CA VAL A 139 -0.52 8.70 8.45
C VAL A 139 -0.39 8.26 9.91
N CYS A 140 0.51 7.33 10.25
CA CYS A 140 0.77 6.95 11.64
C CYS A 140 1.23 8.15 12.49
N THR A 141 2.05 9.04 11.92
CA THR A 141 2.48 10.27 12.60
C THR A 141 1.30 11.21 12.87
N ALA A 142 0.41 11.38 11.89
CA ALA A 142 -0.79 12.21 12.05
C ALA A 142 -1.76 11.62 13.10
N ILE A 143 -2.00 10.31 13.10
CA ILE A 143 -2.81 9.60 14.12
C ILE A 143 -2.20 9.81 15.52
N THR A 144 -0.88 9.67 15.64
CA THR A 144 -0.18 9.89 16.93
C THR A 144 -0.35 11.32 17.43
N SER A 145 -0.38 12.31 16.55
CA SER A 145 -0.59 13.72 16.94
C SER A 145 -1.99 13.97 17.52
N LEU A 146 -2.96 13.12 17.20
CA LEU A 146 -4.31 13.11 17.79
C LEU A 146 -4.36 12.45 19.17
N GLY A 147 -3.26 11.91 19.68
CA GLY A 147 -3.23 11.11 20.91
C GLY A 147 -3.79 9.70 20.75
N VAL A 148 -3.98 9.24 19.52
CA VAL A 148 -4.44 7.88 19.19
C VAL A 148 -3.23 7.00 18.89
N GLU A 149 -3.22 5.78 19.44
CA GLU A 149 -2.15 4.81 19.17
C GLU A 149 -2.31 4.25 17.75
N PRO A 150 -1.30 4.42 16.86
CA PRO A 150 -1.38 3.88 15.51
C PRO A 150 -1.30 2.34 15.53
N PRO A 151 -1.87 1.66 14.52
CA PRO A 151 -1.80 0.21 14.43
C PRO A 151 -0.35 -0.26 14.20
N LYS A 152 -0.03 -1.44 14.76
CA LYS A 152 1.27 -2.11 14.51
C LYS A 152 1.23 -2.74 13.12
N ILE A 153 1.91 -2.09 12.18
CA ILE A 153 1.90 -2.47 10.75
C ILE A 153 3.28 -2.80 10.19
N ASP A 154 4.27 -2.97 11.04
CA ASP A 154 5.61 -3.35 10.64
C ASP A 154 5.69 -4.82 10.19
N VAL A 155 6.79 -5.16 9.50
CA VAL A 155 7.02 -6.49 8.92
C VAL A 155 7.08 -7.59 9.99
N PHE A 156 7.57 -7.27 11.20
CA PHE A 156 7.65 -8.24 12.28
C PHE A 156 6.25 -8.65 12.76
N ASN A 157 5.37 -7.66 13.02
CA ASN A 157 3.97 -7.92 13.42
C ASN A 157 3.18 -8.64 12.31
N TYR A 158 3.42 -8.30 11.05
CA TYR A 158 2.88 -9.06 9.92
C TYR A 158 3.35 -10.52 9.96
N GLY A 159 4.65 -10.75 10.15
CA GLY A 159 5.24 -12.07 10.18
C GLY A 159 4.70 -12.96 11.30
N LEU A 160 4.44 -12.40 12.48
CA LEU A 160 3.76 -13.09 13.59
C LEU A 160 2.33 -13.48 13.20
N GLY A 161 1.55 -12.52 12.72
CA GLY A 161 0.14 -12.75 12.34
C GLY A 161 -0.03 -13.73 11.18
N ALA A 162 0.90 -13.74 10.24
CA ALA A 162 0.93 -14.66 9.09
C ALA A 162 1.59 -16.03 9.39
N GLY A 163 2.00 -16.29 10.64
CA GLY A 163 2.67 -17.52 11.02
C GLY A 163 4.05 -17.72 10.37
N ARG A 164 4.68 -16.64 9.90
CA ARG A 164 6.03 -16.65 9.31
C ARG A 164 7.13 -16.55 10.37
N ILE A 165 6.79 -16.02 11.54
CA ILE A 165 7.67 -15.94 12.72
C ILE A 165 7.09 -16.85 13.78
N VAL A 166 7.94 -17.72 14.33
CA VAL A 166 7.58 -18.62 15.44
C VAL A 166 8.37 -18.17 16.67
N GLU A 167 7.65 -17.70 17.69
CA GLU A 167 8.23 -17.37 18.98
C GLU A 167 8.23 -18.60 19.90
N LYS A 168 9.32 -18.81 20.62
CA LYS A 168 9.40 -19.78 21.69
C LYS A 168 9.64 -19.05 23.00
N VAL A 169 8.85 -19.37 23.99
CA VAL A 169 9.08 -18.84 25.36
C VAL A 169 10.47 -19.33 25.82
N PRO A 170 11.34 -18.43 26.34
CA PRO A 170 12.60 -18.83 26.93
C PRO A 170 12.37 -19.87 28.01
N ASN A 171 13.17 -20.93 28.00
CA ASN A 171 13.17 -21.88 29.12
C ASN A 171 13.61 -21.14 30.40
N ALA A 172 12.76 -21.15 31.43
CA ALA A 172 13.07 -20.58 32.73
C ALA A 172 14.20 -21.34 33.42
#